data_d192490935da55ad1f266d1e6d2e08f7
#
_entry.id   d192490935da55ad1f266d1e6d2e08f7
#
_cell.length_a   1.000
_cell.length_b   1.000
_cell.length_c   1.000
_cell.angle_alpha   90.00
_cell.angle_beta   90.00
_cell.angle_gamma   90.00
#
_symmetry.space_group_name_H-M   'P 1'
#
loop_
_entity.id
_entity.type
_entity.pdbx_description
1 polymer ?
#
loop_
_entity_poly.entity_id
_entity_poly.type
_entity_poly.pdbx_seq_one_letter_code
_entity_poly.pdbx_strand_id
1 'polypeptide(L)'
;DGTTTEASDNQTGDETTDTTEAAASTGEKILSVQVGPNPETIDPALNSAVDGGNMLLHSFECLLAVDEDGQLIPGQAESYEVSEDGLTWTFHLREGLKWSDGSDLNANDFVYSWKRVCDPMVAAPYAETVLSMVEGYDKAIEGDLDALQVVASDDNTLVVTLNTPCSYFGSLAAFATLSPVQQATVEANGDAWATSAETYISNGPFYVSEWVPGSY
;
A
#
# COMPACT_ATOMS: atom_id res chain seq x y z
N ASP A 1 -45.26 2.53 -67.88
CA ASP A 1 -46.45 2.88 -67.12
C ASP A 1 -46.22 2.59 -65.63
N GLY A 2 -46.43 3.58 -64.81
CA GLY A 2 -46.61 3.39 -63.37
C GLY A 2 -45.49 3.80 -62.50
N THR A 3 -45.20 5.09 -62.43
CA THR A 3 -44.49 5.81 -61.36
C THR A 3 -45.29 5.72 -60.08
N THR A 4 -44.68 5.37 -58.99
CA THR A 4 -45.14 5.81 -57.66
C THR A 4 -43.96 6.06 -56.76
N THR A 5 -43.78 7.31 -56.43
CA THR A 5 -42.87 7.88 -55.44
C THR A 5 -43.48 7.64 -54.04
N GLU A 6 -42.74 7.06 -53.12
CA GLU A 6 -43.09 7.15 -51.70
C GLU A 6 -41.98 7.76 -50.91
N ALA A 7 -42.40 8.64 -50.04
CA ALA A 7 -41.59 9.57 -49.27
C ALA A 7 -40.83 8.89 -48.15
N SER A 8 -39.62 9.35 -47.98
CA SER A 8 -38.74 9.11 -46.84
C SER A 8 -39.28 9.79 -45.57
N ASP A 9 -39.61 8.99 -44.59
CA ASP A 9 -39.99 9.48 -43.27
C ASP A 9 -38.68 9.64 -42.42
N ASN A 10 -38.40 10.87 -42.09
CA ASN A 10 -37.22 11.29 -41.38
C ASN A 10 -37.53 11.25 -39.87
N GLN A 11 -37.17 10.15 -39.19
CA GLN A 11 -37.20 10.15 -37.74
C GLN A 11 -35.96 10.84 -37.20
N THR A 12 -36.15 12.05 -36.74
CA THR A 12 -35.22 12.77 -35.85
C THR A 12 -35.17 12.08 -34.51
N GLY A 13 -34.06 11.35 -34.25
CA GLY A 13 -33.72 10.87 -32.93
C GLY A 13 -33.40 12.07 -32.03
N ASP A 14 -34.16 12.20 -30.99
CA ASP A 14 -33.93 13.12 -29.86
C ASP A 14 -32.72 12.65 -29.08
N GLU A 15 -31.54 13.22 -29.33
CA GLU A 15 -30.38 13.05 -28.46
C GLU A 15 -30.63 13.87 -27.20
N THR A 16 -31.16 13.22 -26.18
CA THR A 16 -31.10 13.73 -24.80
C THR A 16 -29.64 13.72 -24.37
N THR A 17 -28.97 14.83 -24.57
CA THR A 17 -27.74 15.14 -23.86
C THR A 17 -28.07 15.23 -22.37
N ASP A 18 -27.77 14.16 -21.66
CA ASP A 18 -27.74 14.18 -20.21
C ASP A 18 -26.58 15.09 -19.76
N THR A 19 -26.89 16.35 -19.62
CA THR A 19 -26.00 17.33 -19.03
C THR A 19 -26.06 17.09 -17.53
N THR A 20 -25.14 16.25 -17.04
CA THR A 20 -24.88 16.16 -15.61
C THR A 20 -24.44 17.55 -15.14
N GLU A 21 -25.37 18.32 -14.57
CA GLU A 21 -25.05 19.56 -13.86
C GLU A 21 -24.01 19.23 -12.79
N ALA A 22 -22.79 19.74 -12.99
CA ALA A 22 -21.77 19.72 -11.96
C ALA A 22 -22.32 20.45 -10.74
N ALA A 23 -22.65 19.72 -9.68
CA ALA A 23 -23.05 20.27 -8.41
C ALA A 23 -22.03 21.33 -7.98
N ALA A 24 -22.49 22.53 -7.67
CA ALA A 24 -21.66 23.63 -7.23
C ALA A 24 -20.89 23.18 -5.97
N SER A 25 -19.54 23.16 -6.08
CA SER A 25 -18.65 22.65 -5.04
C SER A 25 -18.83 23.43 -3.74
N THR A 26 -19.22 22.78 -2.69
CA THR A 26 -19.26 23.28 -1.30
C THR A 26 -17.86 23.50 -0.71
N GLY A 27 -16.80 23.45 -1.53
CA GLY A 27 -15.40 23.53 -1.10
C GLY A 27 -14.79 22.15 -0.77
N GLU A 28 -15.60 21.12 -0.58
CA GLU A 28 -15.13 19.75 -0.37
C GLU A 28 -14.90 19.07 -1.73
N LYS A 29 -13.71 18.48 -1.88
CA LYS A 29 -13.35 17.73 -3.09
C LYS A 29 -13.65 16.25 -2.84
N ILE A 30 -14.62 15.70 -3.57
CA ILE A 30 -15.02 14.30 -3.46
C ILE A 30 -14.59 13.60 -4.75
N LEU A 31 -13.89 12.50 -4.60
CA LEU A 31 -13.55 11.56 -5.67
C LEU A 31 -14.21 10.21 -5.34
N SER A 32 -15.05 9.72 -6.25
CA SER A 32 -15.64 8.38 -6.15
C SER A 32 -14.92 7.45 -7.11
N VAL A 33 -14.37 6.37 -6.58
CA VAL A 33 -13.65 5.36 -7.35
C VAL A 33 -14.22 3.98 -7.06
N GLN A 34 -14.23 3.10 -8.06
CA GLN A 34 -14.53 1.70 -7.87
C GLN A 34 -13.21 0.94 -7.73
N VAL A 35 -13.00 0.30 -6.59
CA VAL A 35 -11.77 -0.47 -6.30
C VAL A 35 -11.88 -1.96 -6.66
N GLY A 36 -13.03 -2.43 -7.10
CA GLY A 36 -13.30 -3.82 -7.46
C GLY A 36 -14.32 -4.46 -6.50
N PRO A 37 -14.32 -5.80 -6.39
CA PRO A 37 -15.13 -6.50 -5.40
C PRO A 37 -14.66 -6.18 -3.98
N ASN A 38 -15.44 -6.60 -2.99
CA ASN A 38 -15.06 -6.43 -1.59
C ASN A 38 -13.76 -7.20 -1.32
N PRO A 39 -12.68 -6.56 -0.85
CA PRO A 39 -11.42 -7.24 -0.64
C PRO A 39 -11.54 -8.30 0.48
N GLU A 40 -10.84 -9.40 0.32
CA GLU A 40 -10.74 -10.43 1.37
C GLU A 40 -10.01 -9.89 2.59
N THR A 41 -8.97 -9.10 2.37
CA THR A 41 -8.20 -8.41 3.40
C THR A 41 -7.58 -7.12 2.88
N ILE A 42 -7.44 -6.14 3.76
CA ILE A 42 -6.64 -4.92 3.58
C ILE A 42 -5.46 -4.85 4.56
N ASP A 43 -5.07 -5.99 5.13
CA ASP A 43 -3.80 -6.13 5.84
C ASP A 43 -2.66 -6.21 4.81
N PRO A 44 -1.66 -5.30 4.83
CA PRO A 44 -0.56 -5.30 3.88
C PRO A 44 0.19 -6.63 3.79
N ALA A 45 0.42 -7.30 4.93
CA ALA A 45 1.14 -8.57 4.96
C ALA A 45 0.34 -9.73 4.33
N LEU A 46 -0.99 -9.70 4.40
CA LEU A 46 -1.87 -10.78 3.97
C LEU A 46 -2.49 -10.58 2.59
N ASN A 47 -2.51 -9.34 2.10
CA ASN A 47 -3.13 -9.06 0.80
C ASN A 47 -2.33 -9.67 -0.36
N SER A 48 -3.04 -10.39 -1.22
CA SER A 48 -2.51 -10.96 -2.48
C SER A 48 -3.40 -10.66 -3.69
N ALA A 49 -4.41 -9.80 -3.53
CA ALA A 49 -5.38 -9.46 -4.56
C ALA A 49 -5.34 -7.99 -4.95
N VAL A 50 -5.76 -7.67 -6.18
CA VAL A 50 -5.72 -6.32 -6.75
C VAL A 50 -6.66 -5.36 -6.03
N ASP A 51 -7.84 -5.83 -5.63
CA ASP A 51 -8.85 -5.05 -4.91
C ASP A 51 -8.34 -4.56 -3.55
N GLY A 52 -7.78 -5.45 -2.72
CA GLY A 52 -7.10 -5.07 -1.50
C GLY A 52 -5.88 -4.18 -1.76
N GLY A 53 -5.08 -4.49 -2.79
CA GLY A 53 -3.93 -3.69 -3.22
C GLY A 53 -4.30 -2.26 -3.57
N ASN A 54 -5.42 -2.04 -4.24
CA ASN A 54 -5.93 -0.69 -4.52
C ASN A 54 -6.26 0.09 -3.25
N MET A 55 -6.83 -0.57 -2.23
CA MET A 55 -7.07 0.07 -0.93
C MET A 55 -5.76 0.42 -0.22
N LEU A 56 -4.78 -0.50 -0.24
CA LEU A 56 -3.47 -0.30 0.38
C LEU A 56 -2.71 0.89 -0.22
N LEU A 57 -2.71 1.05 -1.55
CA LEU A 57 -2.06 2.18 -2.22
C LEU A 57 -2.62 3.55 -1.80
N HIS A 58 -3.85 3.61 -1.30
CA HIS A 58 -4.45 4.85 -0.81
C HIS A 58 -4.27 5.05 0.68
N SER A 59 -4.22 3.97 1.46
CA SER A 59 -4.17 4.03 2.92
C SER A 59 -2.78 3.86 3.52
N PHE A 60 -1.81 3.31 2.76
CA PHE A 60 -0.43 3.16 3.22
C PHE A 60 0.57 3.79 2.25
N GLU A 61 1.73 4.15 2.78
CA GLU A 61 2.90 4.57 2.04
C GLU A 61 4.12 3.78 2.52
N CYS A 62 4.83 3.16 1.58
CA CYS A 62 6.06 2.40 1.84
C CYS A 62 7.28 3.31 2.01
N LEU A 63 8.47 2.74 2.21
CA LEU A 63 9.74 3.50 2.22
C LEU A 63 9.93 4.29 0.94
N LEU A 64 9.68 3.67 -0.20
CA LEU A 64 9.74 4.28 -1.52
C LEU A 64 8.39 4.11 -2.22
N ALA A 65 8.19 4.87 -3.29
CA ALA A 65 7.05 4.74 -4.20
C ALA A 65 7.55 4.62 -5.64
N VAL A 66 6.63 4.30 -6.55
CA VAL A 66 6.92 4.22 -7.99
C VAL A 66 6.00 5.22 -8.70
N ASP A 67 6.57 6.05 -9.55
CA ASP A 67 5.83 7.03 -10.33
C ASP A 67 5.18 6.42 -11.59
N GLU A 68 4.51 7.25 -12.40
CA GLU A 68 3.84 6.84 -13.63
C GLU A 68 4.79 6.31 -14.71
N ASP A 69 6.07 6.68 -14.65
CA ASP A 69 7.12 6.23 -15.56
C ASP A 69 7.84 4.98 -15.04
N GLY A 70 7.43 4.44 -13.89
CA GLY A 70 8.05 3.29 -13.23
C GLY A 70 9.37 3.61 -12.53
N GLN A 71 9.64 4.90 -12.24
CA GLN A 71 10.84 5.30 -11.53
C GLN A 71 10.60 5.31 -10.02
N LEU A 72 11.64 4.94 -9.27
CA LEU A 72 11.60 5.03 -7.81
C LEU A 72 11.64 6.48 -7.38
N ILE A 73 10.70 6.84 -6.53
CA ILE A 73 10.59 8.15 -5.90
C ILE A 73 10.53 8.01 -4.37
N PRO A 74 10.85 9.08 -3.61
CA PRO A 74 10.68 9.09 -2.16
C PRO A 74 9.25 8.77 -1.73
N GLY A 75 9.14 7.89 -0.72
CA GLY A 75 7.92 7.62 0.04
C GLY A 75 8.07 8.11 1.48
N GLN A 76 7.97 7.23 2.48
CA GLN A 76 8.28 7.56 3.88
C GLN A 76 9.78 7.84 4.07
N ALA A 77 10.66 7.24 3.27
CA ALA A 77 12.06 7.64 3.19
C ALA A 77 12.23 8.80 2.21
N GLU A 78 12.90 9.87 2.64
CA GLU A 78 13.28 11.00 1.78
C GLU A 78 14.47 10.68 0.88
N SER A 79 15.33 9.74 1.32
CA SER A 79 16.51 9.29 0.58
C SER A 79 16.95 7.89 1.02
N TYR A 80 17.80 7.29 0.22
CA TYR A 80 18.47 6.03 0.58
C TYR A 80 19.88 5.99 0.02
N GLU A 81 20.73 5.17 0.65
CA GLU A 81 22.09 4.88 0.22
C GLU A 81 22.28 3.38 0.08
N VAL A 82 23.14 2.98 -0.85
CA VAL A 82 23.51 1.57 -1.06
C VAL A 82 25.03 1.47 -0.96
N SER A 83 25.53 0.50 -0.18
CA SER A 83 26.95 0.25 -0.03
C SER A 83 27.60 -0.18 -1.37
N GLU A 84 28.91 -0.01 -1.50
CA GLU A 84 29.65 -0.33 -2.72
C GLU A 84 29.51 -1.81 -3.16
N ASP A 85 29.35 -2.72 -2.19
CA ASP A 85 29.13 -4.15 -2.44
C ASP A 85 27.66 -4.49 -2.75
N GLY A 86 26.75 -3.50 -2.65
CA GLY A 86 25.32 -3.66 -2.91
C GLY A 86 24.55 -4.44 -1.84
N LEU A 87 25.15 -4.70 -0.67
CA LEU A 87 24.58 -5.54 0.35
C LEU A 87 23.85 -4.74 1.45
N THR A 88 24.22 -3.49 1.69
CA THR A 88 23.61 -2.68 2.74
C THR A 88 22.82 -1.55 2.11
N TRP A 89 21.54 -1.47 2.48
CA TRP A 89 20.64 -0.38 2.12
C TRP A 89 20.30 0.41 3.38
N THR A 90 20.56 1.71 3.36
CA THR A 90 20.24 2.63 4.45
C THR A 90 19.18 3.61 3.97
N PHE A 91 18.01 3.58 4.61
CA PHE A 91 16.89 4.48 4.30
C PHE A 91 16.81 5.56 5.37
N HIS A 92 16.73 6.83 4.94
CA HIS A 92 16.54 7.98 5.80
C HIS A 92 15.08 8.41 5.74
N LEU A 93 14.36 8.25 6.84
CA LEU A 93 12.95 8.61 6.92
C LEU A 93 12.78 10.13 7.01
N ARG A 94 11.68 10.63 6.47
CA ARG A 94 11.26 12.02 6.67
C ARG A 94 11.05 12.30 8.16
N GLU A 95 11.32 13.51 8.60
CA GLU A 95 11.01 13.93 9.96
C GLU A 95 9.50 14.14 10.16
N GLY A 96 9.02 13.86 11.37
CA GLY A 96 7.64 14.14 11.79
C GLY A 96 6.58 13.27 11.16
N LEU A 97 6.94 12.05 10.72
CA LEU A 97 6.00 11.07 10.23
C LEU A 97 4.96 10.71 11.29
N LYS A 98 3.71 10.52 10.87
CA LYS A 98 2.58 10.23 11.74
C LYS A 98 1.71 9.11 11.19
N TRP A 99 1.12 8.38 12.09
CA TRP A 99 -0.01 7.53 11.83
C TRP A 99 -1.31 8.34 11.71
N SER A 100 -2.36 7.75 11.17
CA SER A 100 -3.68 8.40 11.00
C SER A 100 -4.35 8.79 12.32
N ASP A 101 -3.95 8.19 13.45
CA ASP A 101 -4.39 8.55 14.81
C ASP A 101 -3.57 9.70 15.43
N GLY A 102 -2.56 10.20 14.71
CA GLY A 102 -1.68 11.29 15.14
C GLY A 102 -0.46 10.86 15.96
N SER A 103 -0.31 9.59 16.29
CA SER A 103 0.89 9.06 16.94
C SER A 103 2.11 9.08 16.01
N ASP A 104 3.32 9.02 16.59
CA ASP A 104 4.56 9.04 15.82
C ASP A 104 4.78 7.72 15.09
N LEU A 105 5.28 7.83 13.84
CA LEU A 105 5.77 6.73 13.04
C LEU A 105 7.28 6.87 12.90
N ASN A 106 8.02 5.78 13.08
CA ASN A 106 9.47 5.78 13.02
C ASN A 106 10.03 4.46 12.42
N ALA A 107 11.36 4.34 12.34
CA ALA A 107 12.01 3.20 11.73
C ALA A 107 11.70 1.86 12.41
N ASN A 108 11.36 1.84 13.71
CA ASN A 108 10.98 0.60 14.41
C ASN A 108 9.64 0.03 13.90
N ASP A 109 8.74 0.86 13.40
CA ASP A 109 7.49 0.40 12.81
C ASP A 109 7.75 -0.44 11.54
N PHE A 110 8.74 -0.06 10.74
CA PHE A 110 9.19 -0.86 9.60
C PHE A 110 9.87 -2.15 10.04
N VAL A 111 10.72 -2.11 11.07
CA VAL A 111 11.35 -3.32 11.64
C VAL A 111 10.29 -4.31 12.10
N TYR A 112 9.31 -3.85 12.87
CA TYR A 112 8.20 -4.67 13.33
C TYR A 112 7.44 -5.29 12.14
N SER A 113 7.07 -4.45 11.17
CA SER A 113 6.23 -4.86 10.04
C SER A 113 6.91 -5.90 9.16
N TRP A 114 8.20 -5.72 8.86
CA TRP A 114 8.94 -6.65 8.01
C TRP A 114 9.23 -7.97 8.73
N LYS A 115 9.50 -7.93 10.05
CA LYS A 115 9.57 -9.14 10.88
C LYS A 115 8.23 -9.87 10.89
N ARG A 116 7.11 -9.13 11.01
CA ARG A 116 5.76 -9.70 10.96
C ARG A 116 5.46 -10.39 9.62
N VAL A 117 5.94 -9.86 8.49
CA VAL A 117 5.82 -10.51 7.16
C VAL A 117 6.55 -11.86 7.15
N CYS A 118 7.65 -12.01 7.89
CA CYS A 118 8.39 -13.28 8.00
C CYS A 118 7.82 -14.22 9.06
N ASP A 119 6.87 -13.78 9.89
CA ASP A 119 6.31 -14.61 10.97
C ASP A 119 5.50 -15.78 10.39
N PRO A 120 5.89 -17.05 10.67
CA PRO A 120 5.16 -18.21 10.20
C PRO A 120 3.71 -18.27 10.69
N MET A 121 3.38 -17.58 11.79
CA MET A 121 2.00 -17.49 12.27
C MET A 121 1.15 -16.53 11.45
N VAL A 122 1.74 -15.54 10.82
CA VAL A 122 1.07 -14.61 9.88
C VAL A 122 0.90 -15.26 8.50
N ALA A 123 1.87 -16.09 8.09
CA ALA A 123 1.86 -16.80 6.81
C ALA A 123 1.66 -15.88 5.59
N ALA A 124 2.39 -14.76 5.56
CA ALA A 124 2.27 -13.75 4.50
C ALA A 124 2.61 -14.34 3.11
N PRO A 125 1.70 -14.28 2.13
CA PRO A 125 1.86 -14.96 0.83
C PRO A 125 3.05 -14.42 0.01
N TYR A 126 3.48 -13.20 0.24
CA TYR A 126 4.60 -12.57 -0.49
C TYR A 126 5.91 -12.52 0.30
N ALA A 127 5.99 -13.11 1.50
CA ALA A 127 7.20 -13.05 2.34
C ALA A 127 8.47 -13.44 1.58
N GLU A 128 8.46 -14.59 0.89
CA GLU A 128 9.59 -15.06 0.08
C GLU A 128 9.93 -14.08 -1.05
N THR A 129 8.93 -13.59 -1.76
CA THR A 129 9.12 -12.69 -2.91
C THR A 129 9.79 -11.38 -2.51
N VAL A 130 9.43 -10.81 -1.36
CA VAL A 130 9.88 -9.46 -0.97
C VAL A 130 11.05 -9.45 -0.01
N LEU A 131 11.29 -10.52 0.75
CA LEU A 131 12.31 -10.55 1.83
C LEU A 131 13.34 -11.67 1.73
N SER A 132 13.25 -12.62 0.78
CA SER A 132 14.21 -13.74 0.69
C SER A 132 15.66 -13.31 0.44
N MET A 133 15.88 -12.11 -0.11
CA MET A 133 17.22 -11.54 -0.27
C MET A 133 17.74 -10.81 0.98
N VAL A 134 16.93 -10.64 2.02
CA VAL A 134 17.38 -10.04 3.28
C VAL A 134 18.11 -11.09 4.11
N GLU A 135 19.25 -10.72 4.66
CA GLU A 135 20.05 -11.60 5.51
C GLU A 135 19.24 -12.05 6.73
N GLY A 136 19.30 -13.34 7.05
CA GLY A 136 18.55 -13.94 8.16
C GLY A 136 17.11 -14.35 7.82
N TYR A 137 16.64 -14.15 6.58
CA TYR A 137 15.28 -14.53 6.16
C TYR A 137 14.94 -16.00 6.47
N ASP A 138 15.84 -16.95 6.12
CA ASP A 138 15.58 -18.38 6.30
C ASP A 138 15.30 -18.75 7.78
N LYS A 139 15.97 -18.08 8.72
CA LYS A 139 15.71 -18.27 10.15
C LYS A 139 14.45 -17.57 10.61
N ALA A 140 14.17 -16.41 10.05
CA ALA A 140 12.99 -15.63 10.40
C ALA A 140 11.70 -16.39 10.06
N ILE A 141 11.61 -17.02 8.88
CA ILE A 141 10.45 -17.85 8.49
C ILE A 141 10.34 -19.15 9.28
N GLU A 142 11.39 -19.57 9.99
CA GLU A 142 11.38 -20.69 10.96
C GLU A 142 10.98 -20.23 12.37
N GLY A 143 10.73 -18.91 12.58
CA GLY A 143 10.27 -18.31 13.81
C GLY A 143 11.34 -17.53 14.59
N ASP A 144 12.60 -17.47 14.15
CA ASP A 144 13.64 -16.60 14.71
C ASP A 144 13.61 -15.23 14.03
N LEU A 145 12.56 -14.43 14.33
CA LEU A 145 12.33 -13.14 13.72
C LEU A 145 13.48 -12.15 13.95
N ASP A 146 14.24 -12.31 15.03
CA ASP A 146 15.37 -11.44 15.34
C ASP A 146 16.60 -11.72 14.47
N ALA A 147 16.62 -12.83 13.74
CA ALA A 147 17.66 -13.10 12.75
C ALA A 147 17.58 -12.19 11.52
N LEU A 148 16.38 -11.68 11.19
CA LEU A 148 16.17 -10.83 10.01
C LEU A 148 16.94 -9.52 10.18
N GLN A 149 17.87 -9.24 9.25
CA GLN A 149 18.73 -8.06 9.31
C GLN A 149 18.04 -6.81 8.74
N VAL A 150 17.01 -6.40 9.46
CA VAL A 150 16.30 -5.12 9.31
C VAL A 150 16.36 -4.43 10.66
N VAL A 151 17.07 -3.31 10.75
CA VAL A 151 17.42 -2.66 12.02
C VAL A 151 17.15 -1.15 11.93
N ALA A 152 16.47 -0.60 12.93
CA ALA A 152 16.43 0.83 13.16
C ALA A 152 17.72 1.24 13.89
N SER A 153 18.62 1.97 13.23
CA SER A 153 19.83 2.50 13.87
C SER A 153 19.53 3.71 14.75
N ASP A 154 18.47 4.42 14.43
CA ASP A 154 17.81 5.47 15.19
C ASP A 154 16.36 5.60 14.73
N ASP A 155 15.58 6.55 15.27
CA ASP A 155 14.16 6.71 14.96
C ASP A 155 13.88 7.02 13.48
N ASN A 156 14.84 7.61 12.77
CA ASN A 156 14.67 8.03 11.38
C ASN A 156 15.55 7.25 10.38
N THR A 157 16.30 6.24 10.83
CA THR A 157 17.23 5.52 9.96
C THR A 157 16.98 4.01 10.04
N LEU A 158 16.56 3.43 8.92
CA LEU A 158 16.39 1.99 8.74
C LEU A 158 17.55 1.42 7.93
N VAL A 159 18.21 0.40 8.46
CA VAL A 159 19.31 -0.31 7.79
C VAL A 159 18.88 -1.73 7.48
N VAL A 160 19.03 -2.13 6.23
CA VAL A 160 18.70 -3.47 5.73
C VAL A 160 19.94 -4.10 5.15
N THR A 161 20.31 -5.29 5.62
CA THR A 161 21.43 -6.06 5.07
C THR A 161 20.90 -7.20 4.22
N LEU A 162 21.39 -7.30 2.99
CA LEU A 162 21.05 -8.35 2.05
C LEU A 162 22.05 -9.49 2.09
N ASN A 163 21.61 -10.72 1.83
CA ASN A 163 22.47 -11.90 1.65
C ASN A 163 23.11 -11.96 0.26
N THR A 164 22.57 -11.22 -0.70
CA THR A 164 23.03 -11.15 -2.09
C THR A 164 22.71 -9.76 -2.64
N PRO A 165 23.62 -9.14 -3.44
CA PRO A 165 23.33 -7.84 -4.04
C PRO A 165 22.07 -7.89 -4.92
N CYS A 166 21.13 -6.97 -4.66
CA CYS A 166 19.85 -6.91 -5.35
C CYS A 166 19.59 -5.49 -5.85
N SER A 167 19.80 -5.25 -7.15
CA SER A 167 19.65 -3.91 -7.75
C SER A 167 18.21 -3.41 -7.79
N TYR A 168 17.22 -4.29 -7.69
CA TYR A 168 15.79 -3.96 -7.67
C TYR A 168 15.19 -3.95 -6.27
N PHE A 169 16.01 -4.05 -5.21
CA PHE A 169 15.51 -4.05 -3.83
C PHE A 169 14.72 -2.77 -3.49
N GLY A 170 15.11 -1.62 -4.06
CA GLY A 170 14.33 -0.39 -3.92
C GLY A 170 12.88 -0.54 -4.42
N SER A 171 12.65 -1.28 -5.51
CA SER A 171 11.29 -1.55 -6.00
C SER A 171 10.51 -2.48 -5.06
N LEU A 172 11.19 -3.40 -4.37
CA LEU A 172 10.57 -4.22 -3.33
C LEU A 172 10.21 -3.38 -2.10
N ALA A 173 11.05 -2.41 -1.73
CA ALA A 173 10.78 -1.46 -0.64
C ALA A 173 9.61 -0.50 -0.93
N ALA A 174 9.11 -0.48 -2.18
CA ALA A 174 7.90 0.21 -2.61
C ALA A 174 6.68 -0.72 -2.70
N PHE A 175 6.83 -2.01 -2.41
CA PHE A 175 5.74 -2.98 -2.55
C PHE A 175 4.84 -2.99 -1.31
N ALA A 176 3.52 -2.96 -1.52
CA ALA A 176 2.52 -2.78 -0.47
C ALA A 176 2.65 -3.75 0.73
N THR A 177 3.12 -4.99 0.51
CA THR A 177 3.37 -5.95 1.59
C THR A 177 4.40 -5.44 2.62
N LEU A 178 5.31 -4.56 2.21
CA LEU A 178 6.34 -3.95 3.06
C LEU A 178 5.92 -2.59 3.65
N SER A 179 4.64 -2.24 3.55
CA SER A 179 4.09 -1.08 4.27
C SER A 179 4.26 -1.24 5.78
N PRO A 180 4.54 -0.17 6.52
CA PRO A 180 4.56 -0.23 7.97
C PRO A 180 3.13 -0.45 8.50
N VAL A 181 2.99 -1.21 9.59
CA VAL A 181 1.77 -1.35 10.37
C VAL A 181 2.03 -0.97 11.82
N GLN A 182 1.08 -0.33 12.47
CA GLN A 182 1.23 0.11 13.86
C GLN A 182 1.19 -1.09 14.81
N GLN A 183 2.33 -1.41 15.45
CA GLN A 183 2.47 -2.57 16.34
C GLN A 183 1.40 -2.59 17.42
N ALA A 184 1.18 -1.48 18.11
CA ALA A 184 0.21 -1.40 19.21
C ALA A 184 -1.21 -1.78 18.78
N THR A 185 -1.62 -1.36 17.60
CA THR A 185 -2.94 -1.66 17.04
C THR A 185 -3.06 -3.13 16.64
N VAL A 186 -2.03 -3.66 15.95
CA VAL A 186 -2.01 -5.08 15.56
C VAL A 186 -2.03 -5.99 16.78
N GLU A 187 -1.20 -5.74 17.79
CA GLU A 187 -1.15 -6.55 19.00
C GLU A 187 -2.43 -6.47 19.85
N ALA A 188 -3.08 -5.30 19.87
CA ALA A 188 -4.32 -5.12 20.64
C ALA A 188 -5.53 -5.82 19.99
N ASN A 189 -5.56 -5.97 18.66
CA ASN A 189 -6.71 -6.45 17.92
C ASN A 189 -6.48 -7.79 17.22
N GLY A 190 -5.24 -8.31 17.17
CA GLY A 190 -4.90 -9.53 16.43
C GLY A 190 -5.36 -9.44 14.96
N ASP A 191 -5.92 -10.51 14.41
CA ASP A 191 -6.37 -10.58 13.01
C ASP A 191 -7.51 -9.60 12.69
N ALA A 192 -8.16 -9.01 13.69
CA ALA A 192 -9.26 -8.08 13.50
C ALA A 192 -8.80 -6.62 13.26
N TRP A 193 -7.51 -6.29 13.41
CA TRP A 193 -7.02 -4.91 13.28
C TRP A 193 -7.36 -4.27 11.93
N ALA A 194 -7.39 -5.05 10.84
CA ALA A 194 -7.67 -4.60 9.48
C ALA A 194 -9.09 -4.98 9.00
N THR A 195 -10.07 -5.04 9.90
CA THR A 195 -11.46 -5.43 9.57
C THR A 195 -12.49 -4.33 9.83
N SER A 196 -12.10 -3.22 10.44
CA SER A 196 -12.97 -2.06 10.67
C SER A 196 -12.20 -0.75 10.59
N ALA A 197 -12.89 0.34 10.23
CA ALA A 197 -12.30 1.66 10.19
C ALA A 197 -11.75 2.13 11.55
N GLU A 198 -12.32 1.67 12.65
CA GLU A 198 -11.95 2.07 14.01
C GLU A 198 -10.57 1.55 14.42
N THR A 199 -10.19 0.37 13.91
CA THR A 199 -8.92 -0.29 14.21
C THR A 199 -7.89 -0.21 13.10
N TYR A 200 -8.29 0.32 11.92
CA TYR A 200 -7.42 0.42 10.75
C TYR A 200 -6.57 1.69 10.78
N ILE A 201 -5.49 1.67 11.56
CA ILE A 201 -4.54 2.78 11.63
C ILE A 201 -3.55 2.65 10.47
N SER A 202 -3.41 3.71 9.69
CA SER A 202 -2.62 3.73 8.46
C SER A 202 -1.72 4.97 8.39
N ASN A 203 -0.81 5.03 7.40
CA ASN A 203 0.17 6.11 7.27
C ASN A 203 0.18 6.76 5.87
N GLY A 204 -0.80 6.42 5.03
CA GLY A 204 -0.88 6.92 3.67
C GLY A 204 -1.60 8.27 3.55
N PRO A 205 -1.80 8.74 2.30
CA PRO A 205 -2.43 10.04 2.03
C PRO A 205 -3.92 10.08 2.39
N PHE A 206 -4.56 8.91 2.56
CA PHE A 206 -5.95 8.78 2.97
C PHE A 206 -6.05 7.78 4.13
N TYR A 207 -7.06 7.95 4.95
CA TYR A 207 -7.42 7.00 5.99
C TYR A 207 -8.87 6.51 5.78
N VAL A 208 -9.16 5.32 6.26
CA VAL A 208 -10.51 4.75 6.21
C VAL A 208 -11.32 5.36 7.35
N SER A 209 -12.30 6.20 7.02
CA SER A 209 -13.21 6.82 8.00
C SER A 209 -14.43 5.95 8.29
N GLU A 210 -14.86 5.17 7.31
CA GLU A 210 -15.97 4.24 7.41
C GLU A 210 -15.78 3.09 6.44
N TRP A 211 -16.15 1.89 6.84
CA TRP A 211 -16.12 0.72 5.98
C TRP A 211 -17.34 -0.16 6.22
N VAL A 212 -18.16 -0.28 5.19
CA VAL A 212 -19.35 -1.13 5.20
C VAL A 212 -19.15 -2.24 4.17
N PRO A 213 -18.74 -3.46 4.59
CA PRO A 213 -18.48 -4.57 3.69
C PRO A 213 -19.66 -4.87 2.76
N GLY A 214 -19.37 -4.92 1.45
CA GLY A 214 -20.39 -5.16 0.40
C GLY A 214 -21.21 -3.94 0.01
N SER A 215 -20.88 -2.75 0.53
CA SER A 215 -21.57 -1.49 0.20
C SER A 215 -20.57 -0.39 -0.18
N TYR A 216 -19.68 0.01 0.70
CA TYR A 216 -18.62 1.01 0.49
C TYR A 216 -17.52 0.87 1.53
#